data_dca01e91c49e47d70af347661fa1d994
#
_entry.id   dca01e91c49e47d70af347661fa1d994
#
_cell.length_a   1.000
_cell.length_b   1.000
_cell.length_c   1.000
_cell.angle_alpha   90.00
_cell.angle_beta   90.00
_cell.angle_gamma   90.00
#
_symmetry.space_group_name_H-M   'P 1'
#
loop_
_entity.id
_entity.type
_entity.pdbx_description
1 polymer ?
#
loop_
_entity_poly.entity_id
_entity_poly.type
_entity_poly.pdbx_seq_one_letter_code
_entity_poly.pdbx_strand_id
1 'polypeptide(L)'
;MLLHVPNVLTKAQVQSIRQAMQQDNQWVSGKDTAGSQASQIKNNLQIDRQSQIYLQLSPFILQQLQNNLLIQAFALPNEILPPMFNCYQDAGHYGNHVDSAIHYFAEKNKQVRTDISLTLFLSEPDEYEGGELIIEDTYGCHEVKLDAGDAIVYPATSLHRVEAVTHGERIAAFSWIQSMVKDDWKRAMLFDLDRTISTLRQKLGDCEEVVHLTSHYHNLLRQWGDL
;
A
#
# COMPACT_ATOMS: atom_id res chain seq x y z
N MET A 1 0.86 3.93 -12.64
CA MET A 1 0.26 2.57 -12.79
C MET A 1 -0.28 2.13 -11.44
N LEU A 2 -1.47 1.53 -11.41
CA LEU A 2 -2.15 1.00 -10.22
C LEU A 2 -2.12 -0.53 -10.28
N LEU A 3 -1.85 -1.21 -9.15
CA LEU A 3 -1.73 -2.65 -9.09
C LEU A 3 -2.56 -3.24 -7.95
N HIS A 4 -3.48 -4.15 -8.26
CA HIS A 4 -4.12 -5.04 -7.30
C HIS A 4 -3.18 -6.21 -6.96
N VAL A 5 -2.91 -6.41 -5.68
CA VAL A 5 -2.09 -7.50 -5.14
C VAL A 5 -2.99 -8.42 -4.33
N PRO A 6 -3.38 -9.57 -4.88
CA PRO A 6 -4.26 -10.49 -4.18
C PRO A 6 -3.51 -11.28 -3.10
N ASN A 7 -4.24 -11.66 -2.05
CA ASN A 7 -3.79 -12.58 -1.01
C ASN A 7 -2.45 -12.19 -0.34
N VAL A 8 -2.27 -10.91 -0.03
CA VAL A 8 -1.15 -10.46 0.82
C VAL A 8 -1.25 -11.10 2.20
N LEU A 9 -2.50 -11.24 2.69
CA LEU A 9 -2.85 -12.00 3.89
C LEU A 9 -3.87 -13.08 3.54
N THR A 10 -3.78 -14.23 4.19
CA THR A 10 -4.85 -15.24 4.17
C THR A 10 -6.06 -14.77 4.99
N LYS A 11 -7.24 -15.29 4.70
CA LYS A 11 -8.46 -14.98 5.47
C LYS A 11 -8.30 -15.31 6.97
N ALA A 12 -7.58 -16.37 7.31
CA ALA A 12 -7.29 -16.73 8.72
C ALA A 12 -6.39 -15.67 9.40
N GLN A 13 -5.39 -15.13 8.70
CA GLN A 13 -4.55 -14.06 9.21
C GLN A 13 -5.36 -12.77 9.41
N VAL A 14 -6.20 -12.40 8.46
CA VAL A 14 -7.10 -11.25 8.58
C VAL A 14 -8.02 -11.40 9.80
N GLN A 15 -8.65 -12.56 9.96
CA GLN A 15 -9.51 -12.84 11.12
C GLN A 15 -8.77 -12.69 12.44
N SER A 16 -7.55 -13.24 12.55
CA SER A 16 -6.72 -13.12 13.75
C SER A 16 -6.34 -11.66 14.06
N ILE A 17 -6.00 -10.87 13.02
CA ILE A 17 -5.70 -9.44 13.16
C ILE A 17 -6.93 -8.69 13.66
N ARG A 18 -8.09 -8.89 13.06
CA ARG A 18 -9.33 -8.22 13.46
C ARG A 18 -9.76 -8.57 14.88
N GLN A 19 -9.64 -9.85 15.29
CA GLN A 19 -9.89 -10.27 16.66
C GLN A 19 -8.97 -9.58 17.67
N ALA A 20 -7.68 -9.46 17.34
CA ALA A 20 -6.73 -8.75 18.18
C ALA A 20 -7.09 -7.26 18.33
N MET A 21 -7.49 -6.60 17.22
CA MET A 21 -7.93 -5.20 17.22
C MET A 21 -9.21 -4.96 18.05
N GLN A 22 -10.12 -5.94 18.09
CA GLN A 22 -11.36 -5.87 18.91
C GLN A 22 -11.09 -6.01 20.41
N GLN A 23 -10.08 -6.79 20.79
CA GLN A 23 -9.72 -7.01 22.20
C GLN A 23 -9.00 -5.82 22.82
N ASP A 24 -8.23 -5.08 22.03
CA ASP A 24 -7.46 -3.92 22.47
C ASP A 24 -8.01 -2.66 21.79
N ASN A 25 -8.99 -2.03 22.40
CA ASN A 25 -9.70 -0.87 21.86
C ASN A 25 -8.85 0.42 21.95
N GLN A 26 -7.73 0.45 21.23
CA GLN A 26 -6.76 1.58 21.18
C GLN A 26 -6.97 2.47 19.95
N TRP A 27 -8.22 2.65 19.53
CA TRP A 27 -8.57 3.55 18.45
C TRP A 27 -8.58 5.00 18.92
N VAL A 28 -7.82 5.85 18.23
CA VAL A 28 -7.72 7.30 18.48
C VAL A 28 -8.13 8.07 17.23
N SER A 29 -8.39 9.39 17.37
CA SER A 29 -8.73 10.22 16.23
C SER A 29 -7.59 10.23 15.19
N GLY A 30 -7.90 9.91 13.94
CA GLY A 30 -6.92 9.98 12.84
C GLY A 30 -6.55 11.42 12.45
N LYS A 31 -7.22 12.44 12.97
CA LYS A 31 -6.89 13.87 12.78
C LYS A 31 -5.56 14.22 13.41
N ASP A 32 -5.21 13.57 14.52
CA ASP A 32 -3.99 13.88 15.30
C ASP A 32 -2.70 13.49 14.54
N THR A 33 -2.81 12.58 13.56
CA THR A 33 -1.69 12.14 12.73
C THR A 33 -1.63 12.82 11.36
N ALA A 34 -2.60 13.67 11.04
CA ALA A 34 -2.70 14.35 9.77
C ALA A 34 -2.04 15.74 9.83
N GLY A 35 -1.44 16.17 8.71
CA GLY A 35 -1.00 17.57 8.55
C GLY A 35 -2.20 18.54 8.61
N SER A 36 -1.92 19.83 8.80
CA SER A 36 -2.95 20.87 9.07
C SER A 36 -4.08 20.92 8.04
N GLN A 37 -3.80 20.71 6.76
CA GLN A 37 -4.79 20.68 5.69
C GLN A 37 -5.60 19.37 5.72
N ALA A 38 -4.92 18.24 5.82
CA ALA A 38 -5.53 16.93 5.82
C ALA A 38 -6.44 16.69 7.04
N SER A 39 -6.11 17.25 8.21
CA SER A 39 -6.91 17.13 9.44
C SER A 39 -8.32 17.72 9.31
N GLN A 40 -8.54 18.69 8.40
CA GLN A 40 -9.84 19.32 8.18
C GLN A 40 -10.82 18.44 7.37
N ILE A 41 -10.30 17.54 6.56
CA ILE A 41 -11.05 16.68 5.63
C ILE A 41 -11.00 15.20 6.00
N LYS A 42 -10.40 14.87 7.15
CA LYS A 42 -10.22 13.51 7.65
C LYS A 42 -11.12 13.25 8.84
N ASN A 43 -11.98 12.25 8.71
CA ASN A 43 -12.84 11.75 9.77
C ASN A 43 -12.72 10.23 9.84
N ASN A 44 -11.74 9.73 10.59
CA ASN A 44 -11.54 8.30 10.81
C ASN A 44 -10.86 8.05 12.16
N LEU A 45 -10.79 6.80 12.52
CA LEU A 45 -10.02 6.31 13.66
C LEU A 45 -8.71 5.68 13.18
N GLN A 46 -7.69 5.71 14.01
CA GLN A 46 -6.41 5.03 13.80
C GLN A 46 -5.99 4.32 15.08
N ILE A 47 -5.25 3.21 14.95
CA ILE A 47 -4.64 2.57 16.11
C ILE A 47 -3.45 3.43 16.58
N ASP A 48 -3.40 3.69 17.88
CA ASP A 48 -2.27 4.41 18.49
C ASP A 48 -0.97 3.63 18.24
N ARG A 49 0.01 4.31 17.67
CA ARG A 49 1.32 3.73 17.32
C ARG A 49 2.14 3.29 18.54
N GLN A 50 1.80 3.73 19.75
CA GLN A 50 2.44 3.31 21.00
C GLN A 50 1.72 2.13 21.65
N SER A 51 0.56 1.72 21.16
CA SER A 51 -0.22 0.60 21.68
C SER A 51 0.47 -0.75 21.47
N GLN A 52 0.22 -1.71 22.36
CA GLN A 52 0.75 -3.07 22.22
C GLN A 52 0.26 -3.74 20.94
N ILE A 53 -1.00 -3.48 20.56
CA ILE A 53 -1.57 -4.04 19.34
C ILE A 53 -0.85 -3.51 18.08
N TYR A 54 -0.52 -2.22 18.01
CA TYR A 54 0.26 -1.67 16.91
C TYR A 54 1.65 -2.31 16.84
N LEU A 55 2.34 -2.40 17.98
CA LEU A 55 3.70 -2.97 18.08
C LEU A 55 3.75 -4.45 17.69
N GLN A 56 2.64 -5.17 17.82
CA GLN A 56 2.50 -6.56 17.40
C GLN A 56 2.14 -6.69 15.91
N LEU A 57 1.11 -5.96 15.44
CA LEU A 57 0.53 -6.17 14.12
C LEU A 57 1.33 -5.49 13.00
N SER A 58 1.87 -4.29 13.24
CA SER A 58 2.58 -3.53 12.21
C SER A 58 3.84 -4.28 11.70
N PRO A 59 4.73 -4.83 12.55
CA PRO A 59 5.86 -5.63 12.07
C PRO A 59 5.43 -6.92 11.36
N PHE A 60 4.36 -7.56 11.81
CA PHE A 60 3.84 -8.75 11.16
C PHE A 60 3.39 -8.45 9.72
N ILE A 61 2.57 -7.40 9.51
CA ILE A 61 2.13 -7.00 8.17
C ILE A 61 3.30 -6.52 7.32
N LEU A 62 4.23 -5.75 7.90
CA LEU A 62 5.43 -5.31 7.20
C LEU A 62 6.21 -6.51 6.62
N GLN A 63 6.35 -7.59 7.38
CA GLN A 63 7.01 -8.81 6.92
C GLN A 63 6.25 -9.46 5.74
N GLN A 64 4.90 -9.48 5.77
CA GLN A 64 4.11 -10.01 4.65
C GLN A 64 4.32 -9.17 3.38
N LEU A 65 4.34 -7.84 3.49
CA LEU A 65 4.60 -6.93 2.38
C LEU A 65 6.01 -7.13 1.80
N GLN A 66 7.01 -7.25 2.67
CA GLN A 66 8.41 -7.48 2.27
C GLN A 66 8.63 -8.82 1.57
N ASN A 67 7.87 -9.85 1.93
CA ASN A 67 7.97 -11.18 1.34
C ASN A 67 7.09 -11.37 0.08
N ASN A 68 6.23 -10.41 -0.25
CA ASN A 68 5.34 -10.51 -1.40
C ASN A 68 6.08 -10.19 -2.70
N LEU A 69 6.30 -11.21 -3.54
CA LEU A 69 7.07 -11.10 -4.79
C LEU A 69 6.47 -10.10 -5.78
N LEU A 70 5.15 -9.94 -5.80
CA LEU A 70 4.49 -9.01 -6.71
C LEU A 70 4.73 -7.55 -6.28
N ILE A 71 4.68 -7.28 -4.96
CA ILE A 71 5.05 -5.97 -4.40
C ILE A 71 6.53 -5.68 -4.67
N GLN A 72 7.42 -6.67 -4.48
CA GLN A 72 8.85 -6.51 -4.74
C GLN A 72 9.12 -6.15 -6.21
N ALA A 73 8.50 -6.86 -7.14
CA ALA A 73 8.67 -6.60 -8.57
C ALA A 73 8.10 -5.25 -9.01
N PHE A 74 6.92 -4.88 -8.50
CA PHE A 74 6.23 -3.64 -8.87
C PHE A 74 6.86 -2.39 -8.26
N ALA A 75 7.11 -2.44 -6.95
CA ALA A 75 7.53 -1.28 -6.19
C ALA A 75 9.05 -1.08 -6.17
N LEU A 76 9.85 -2.13 -6.41
CA LEU A 76 11.31 -2.11 -6.28
C LEU A 76 11.73 -1.41 -4.96
N PRO A 77 11.29 -1.90 -3.78
CA PRO A 77 11.37 -1.14 -2.55
C PRO A 77 12.81 -0.98 -2.06
N ASN A 78 13.19 0.27 -1.78
CA ASN A 78 14.36 0.61 -0.95
C ASN A 78 13.97 0.59 0.53
N GLU A 79 12.77 1.11 0.86
CA GLU A 79 12.21 1.09 2.21
C GLU A 79 10.69 0.96 2.15
N ILE A 80 10.12 0.10 2.99
CA ILE A 80 8.68 0.04 3.26
C ILE A 80 8.47 0.57 4.68
N LEU A 81 7.68 1.62 4.84
CA LEU A 81 7.38 2.17 6.17
C LEU A 81 6.49 1.20 6.96
N PRO A 82 6.60 1.17 8.31
CA PRO A 82 5.72 0.35 9.13
C PRO A 82 4.25 0.68 8.87
N PRO A 83 3.41 -0.33 8.54
CA PRO A 83 1.99 -0.11 8.28
C PRO A 83 1.27 0.49 9.48
N MET A 84 0.38 1.42 9.21
CA MET A 84 -0.57 1.99 10.16
C MET A 84 -1.97 1.46 9.87
N PHE A 85 -2.87 1.57 10.84
CA PHE A 85 -4.23 1.04 10.75
C PHE A 85 -5.25 2.16 10.83
N ASN A 86 -6.26 2.09 9.99
CA ASN A 86 -7.41 2.99 10.03
C ASN A 86 -8.72 2.22 10.07
N CYS A 87 -9.74 2.88 10.65
CA CYS A 87 -11.12 2.44 10.65
C CYS A 87 -11.99 3.63 10.25
N TYR A 88 -12.91 3.39 9.33
CA TYR A 88 -13.94 4.32 8.90
C TYR A 88 -15.30 3.71 9.24
N GLN A 89 -16.11 4.45 9.99
CA GLN A 89 -17.47 4.10 10.40
C GLN A 89 -18.27 5.40 10.64
N ASP A 90 -19.55 5.34 10.79
CA ASP A 90 -20.39 6.48 11.20
C ASP A 90 -20.16 7.74 10.33
N ALA A 91 -20.29 7.61 9.02
CA ALA A 91 -19.96 8.65 8.03
C ALA A 91 -18.46 9.03 8.01
N GLY A 92 -17.59 8.18 8.52
CA GLY A 92 -16.14 8.33 8.43
C GLY A 92 -15.68 8.40 6.98
N HIS A 93 -14.79 9.33 6.69
CA HIS A 93 -14.27 9.61 5.34
C HIS A 93 -12.90 10.24 5.38
N TYR A 94 -12.26 10.33 4.24
CA TYR A 94 -11.06 11.13 4.04
C TYR A 94 -11.15 11.82 2.69
N GLY A 95 -11.31 13.14 2.69
CA GLY A 95 -11.48 13.94 1.48
C GLY A 95 -10.27 13.92 0.55
N ASN A 96 -10.39 14.55 -0.61
CA ASN A 96 -9.35 14.62 -1.62
C ASN A 96 -8.03 15.14 -1.07
N HIS A 97 -6.98 14.36 -1.22
CA HIS A 97 -5.62 14.70 -0.81
C HIS A 97 -4.57 13.96 -1.64
N VAL A 98 -3.35 14.44 -1.53
CA VAL A 98 -2.14 13.75 -1.99
C VAL A 98 -1.30 13.46 -0.77
N ASP A 99 -0.67 12.30 -0.71
CA ASP A 99 0.17 11.92 0.41
C ASP A 99 1.40 12.82 0.56
N SER A 100 1.88 12.97 1.81
CA SER A 100 3.09 13.74 2.08
C SER A 100 4.30 13.12 1.39
N ALA A 101 5.05 13.91 0.62
CA ALA A 101 6.18 13.42 -0.17
C ALA A 101 7.33 12.85 0.65
N ILE A 102 7.47 13.26 1.91
CA ILE A 102 8.55 12.85 2.82
C ILE A 102 7.94 12.51 4.18
N HIS A 103 8.26 11.33 4.70
CA HIS A 103 8.00 10.94 6.07
C HIS A 103 9.28 10.80 6.88
N TYR A 104 9.24 11.22 8.14
CA TYR A 104 10.31 10.94 9.08
C TYR A 104 10.10 9.56 9.72
N PHE A 105 11.03 8.66 9.46
CA PHE A 105 11.06 7.31 10.03
C PHE A 105 11.87 7.33 11.32
N ALA A 106 11.18 7.51 12.45
CA ALA A 106 11.80 7.75 13.76
C ALA A 106 12.69 6.57 14.21
N GLU A 107 12.26 5.33 13.96
CA GLU A 107 12.95 4.10 14.35
C GLU A 107 14.34 3.97 13.69
N LYS A 108 14.51 4.55 12.51
CA LYS A 108 15.79 4.57 11.77
C LYS A 108 16.42 5.97 11.73
N ASN A 109 15.82 6.96 12.39
CA ASN A 109 16.27 8.35 12.39
C ASN A 109 16.57 8.90 10.99
N LYS A 110 15.69 8.64 10.03
CA LYS A 110 15.87 9.08 8.64
C LYS A 110 14.58 9.61 8.01
N GLN A 111 14.75 10.43 6.98
CA GLN A 111 13.66 10.80 6.08
C GLN A 111 13.49 9.75 4.99
N VAL A 112 12.25 9.42 4.67
CA VAL A 112 11.88 8.44 3.65
C VAL A 112 10.95 9.13 2.67
N ARG A 113 11.30 9.09 1.39
CA ARG A 113 10.45 9.58 0.29
C ARG A 113 9.31 8.58 0.06
N THR A 114 8.11 9.08 -0.12
CA THR A 114 6.92 8.29 -0.41
C THR A 114 6.64 8.31 -1.90
N ASP A 115 7.13 7.30 -2.61
CA ASP A 115 6.92 7.17 -4.06
C ASP A 115 5.62 6.43 -4.37
N ILE A 116 5.25 5.50 -3.49
CA ILE A 116 4.13 4.58 -3.69
C ILE A 116 3.32 4.51 -2.39
N SER A 117 2.00 4.62 -2.54
CA SER A 117 1.03 4.37 -1.48
C SER A 117 0.49 2.94 -1.58
N LEU A 118 0.23 2.33 -0.43
CA LEU A 118 -0.32 0.99 -0.30
C LEU A 118 -1.48 0.99 0.68
N THR A 119 -2.59 0.35 0.31
CA THR A 119 -3.71 0.04 1.21
C THR A 119 -3.99 -1.45 1.16
N LEU A 120 -3.91 -2.12 2.32
CA LEU A 120 -4.26 -3.51 2.54
C LEU A 120 -5.62 -3.57 3.24
N PHE A 121 -6.61 -4.18 2.60
CA PHE A 121 -7.97 -4.27 3.11
C PHE A 121 -8.07 -5.35 4.19
N LEU A 122 -8.75 -5.04 5.29
CA LEU A 122 -8.98 -5.95 6.42
C LEU A 122 -10.46 -6.19 6.70
N SER A 123 -11.39 -5.43 6.07
CA SER A 123 -12.83 -5.71 6.02
C SER A 123 -13.20 -6.27 4.67
N GLU A 124 -14.15 -7.21 4.64
CA GLU A 124 -14.72 -7.70 3.38
C GLU A 124 -15.58 -6.60 2.73
N PRO A 125 -15.70 -6.55 1.40
CA PRO A 125 -16.42 -5.49 0.71
C PRO A 125 -17.93 -5.45 1.04
N ASP A 126 -18.52 -6.55 1.48
CA ASP A 126 -19.93 -6.66 1.90
C ASP A 126 -20.16 -6.35 3.38
N GLU A 127 -19.13 -6.14 4.19
CA GLU A 127 -19.23 -5.76 5.60
C GLU A 127 -19.53 -4.27 5.80
N TYR A 128 -19.42 -3.43 4.75
CA TYR A 128 -19.65 -1.99 4.85
C TYR A 128 -20.22 -1.40 3.56
N GLU A 129 -20.96 -0.29 3.68
CA GLU A 129 -21.50 0.47 2.56
C GLU A 129 -20.72 1.79 2.41
N GLY A 130 -20.44 2.19 1.16
CA GLY A 130 -19.53 3.30 0.86
C GLY A 130 -18.08 2.89 1.13
N GLY A 131 -17.24 3.85 1.50
CA GLY A 131 -15.86 3.60 1.89
C GLY A 131 -14.93 3.19 0.75
N GLU A 132 -15.34 3.39 -0.50
CA GLU A 132 -14.49 3.15 -1.68
C GLU A 132 -13.26 4.06 -1.61
N LEU A 133 -12.10 3.50 -1.92
CA LEU A 133 -10.90 4.27 -2.19
C LEU A 133 -10.94 4.73 -3.64
N ILE A 134 -11.11 6.03 -3.86
CA ILE A 134 -11.11 6.63 -5.19
C ILE A 134 -9.72 7.17 -5.47
N ILE A 135 -9.11 6.72 -6.56
CA ILE A 135 -7.79 7.15 -7.01
C ILE A 135 -7.95 7.82 -8.38
N GLU A 136 -7.55 9.07 -8.49
CA GLU A 136 -7.62 9.84 -9.73
C GLU A 136 -6.29 9.72 -10.50
N ASP A 137 -6.38 9.46 -11.78
CA ASP A 137 -5.26 9.52 -12.71
C ASP A 137 -5.62 10.30 -13.97
N THR A 138 -4.70 10.35 -14.95
CA THR A 138 -4.90 11.09 -16.19
C THR A 138 -6.09 10.59 -17.02
N TYR A 139 -6.53 9.35 -16.82
CA TYR A 139 -7.57 8.70 -17.62
C TYR A 139 -8.92 8.59 -16.89
N GLY A 140 -9.00 9.06 -15.64
CA GLY A 140 -10.23 9.08 -14.85
C GLY A 140 -10.05 8.63 -13.41
N CYS A 141 -11.14 8.18 -12.80
CA CYS A 141 -11.17 7.71 -11.43
C CYS A 141 -11.23 6.18 -11.38
N HIS A 142 -10.42 5.60 -10.52
CA HIS A 142 -10.47 4.19 -10.16
C HIS A 142 -11.16 4.05 -8.80
N GLU A 143 -12.28 3.34 -8.78
CA GLU A 143 -12.98 2.98 -7.57
C GLU A 143 -12.49 1.63 -7.07
N VAL A 144 -11.95 1.60 -5.85
CA VAL A 144 -11.29 0.42 -5.29
C VAL A 144 -11.94 0.00 -3.99
N LYS A 145 -12.45 -1.22 -3.98
CA LYS A 145 -13.02 -1.90 -2.81
C LYS A 145 -12.73 -3.39 -2.96
N LEU A 146 -11.67 -3.87 -2.28
CA LEU A 146 -11.12 -5.21 -2.46
C LEU A 146 -11.48 -6.13 -1.30
N ASP A 147 -11.34 -7.43 -1.54
CA ASP A 147 -11.50 -8.47 -0.53
C ASP A 147 -10.48 -8.29 0.61
N ALA A 148 -10.89 -8.66 1.82
CA ALA A 148 -10.00 -8.65 2.97
C ALA A 148 -8.79 -9.58 2.77
N GLY A 149 -7.59 -9.04 2.96
CA GLY A 149 -6.32 -9.71 2.67
C GLY A 149 -5.67 -9.27 1.36
N ASP A 150 -6.39 -8.56 0.51
CA ASP A 150 -5.87 -7.99 -0.74
C ASP A 150 -5.35 -6.56 -0.52
N ALA A 151 -4.41 -6.16 -1.34
CA ALA A 151 -3.87 -4.80 -1.31
C ALA A 151 -3.99 -4.09 -2.66
N ILE A 152 -4.10 -2.77 -2.61
CA ILE A 152 -3.91 -1.88 -3.76
C ILE A 152 -2.63 -1.09 -3.58
N VAL A 153 -1.85 -0.97 -4.64
CA VAL A 153 -0.57 -0.25 -4.68
C VAL A 153 -0.64 0.76 -5.83
N TYR A 154 -0.37 2.03 -5.55
CA TYR A 154 -0.54 3.12 -6.51
C TYR A 154 0.49 4.23 -6.27
N PRO A 155 0.76 5.12 -7.27
CA PRO A 155 1.67 6.24 -7.10
C PRO A 155 1.19 7.18 -6.00
N ALA A 156 2.04 7.52 -5.03
CA ALA A 156 1.72 8.46 -3.95
C ALA A 156 1.44 9.89 -4.45
N THR A 157 1.76 10.17 -5.71
CA THR A 157 1.45 11.44 -6.40
C THR A 157 -0.02 11.55 -6.84
N SER A 158 -0.79 10.46 -6.78
CA SER A 158 -2.19 10.44 -7.19
C SER A 158 -3.06 11.22 -6.20
N LEU A 159 -3.97 12.05 -6.71
CA LEU A 159 -5.06 12.61 -5.91
C LEU A 159 -6.00 11.46 -5.56
N HIS A 160 -6.34 11.33 -4.28
CA HIS A 160 -7.21 10.23 -3.84
C HIS A 160 -8.05 10.62 -2.62
N ARG A 161 -9.08 9.82 -2.36
CA ARG A 161 -9.98 9.98 -1.22
C ARG A 161 -10.58 8.64 -0.80
N VAL A 162 -11.13 8.61 0.42
CA VAL A 162 -11.98 7.52 0.91
C VAL A 162 -13.38 8.08 1.07
N GLU A 163 -14.34 7.52 0.33
CA GLU A 163 -15.75 7.89 0.42
C GLU A 163 -16.32 7.59 1.82
N ALA A 164 -17.41 8.26 2.18
CA ALA A 164 -18.02 8.07 3.49
C ALA A 164 -18.56 6.64 3.66
N VAL A 165 -18.22 6.01 4.78
CA VAL A 165 -18.81 4.73 5.19
C VAL A 165 -20.13 5.00 5.85
N THR A 166 -21.24 4.62 5.20
CA THR A 166 -22.59 4.89 5.66
C THR A 166 -23.14 3.79 6.56
N HIS A 167 -22.62 2.56 6.43
CA HIS A 167 -22.97 1.42 7.27
C HIS A 167 -21.78 0.49 7.45
N GLY A 168 -21.66 -0.16 8.62
CA GLY A 168 -20.56 -1.09 8.91
C GLY A 168 -19.23 -0.40 9.19
N GLU A 169 -18.14 -1.15 9.08
CA GLU A 169 -16.78 -0.71 9.42
C GLU A 169 -15.78 -1.09 8.31
N ARG A 170 -15.14 -0.09 7.72
CA ARG A 170 -14.01 -0.30 6.82
C ARG A 170 -12.70 -0.22 7.58
N ILE A 171 -12.07 -1.35 7.81
CA ILE A 171 -10.75 -1.44 8.44
C ILE A 171 -9.70 -1.73 7.36
N ALA A 172 -8.59 -1.01 7.39
CA ALA A 172 -7.46 -1.23 6.49
C ALA A 172 -6.12 -0.94 7.19
N ALA A 173 -5.07 -1.58 6.70
CA ALA A 173 -3.70 -1.16 6.95
C ALA A 173 -3.19 -0.36 5.75
N PHE A 174 -2.41 0.69 6.00
CA PHE A 174 -1.84 1.52 4.94
C PHE A 174 -0.38 1.82 5.22
N SER A 175 0.39 1.99 4.16
CA SER A 175 1.83 2.24 4.25
C SER A 175 2.31 2.99 3.01
N TRP A 176 3.56 3.44 3.05
CA TRP A 176 4.27 4.03 1.93
C TRP A 176 5.57 3.29 1.65
N ILE A 177 5.96 3.32 0.40
CA ILE A 177 7.17 2.66 -0.09
C ILE A 177 8.05 3.71 -0.76
N GLN A 178 9.29 3.80 -0.32
CA GLN A 178 10.34 4.44 -1.10
C GLN A 178 10.87 3.42 -2.09
N SER A 179 10.76 3.72 -3.37
CA SER A 179 11.29 2.88 -4.43
C SER A 179 12.77 3.20 -4.70
N MET A 180 13.55 2.19 -5.07
CA MET A 180 14.86 2.38 -5.68
C MET A 180 14.79 3.15 -7.00
N VAL A 181 13.65 3.08 -7.71
CA VAL A 181 13.42 3.80 -8.96
C VAL A 181 12.35 4.86 -8.73
N LYS A 182 12.76 6.11 -8.59
CA LYS A 182 11.87 7.25 -8.27
C LYS A 182 10.81 7.50 -9.33
N ASP A 183 11.17 7.37 -10.59
CA ASP A 183 10.33 7.69 -11.75
C ASP A 183 9.28 6.60 -11.99
N ASP A 184 7.99 6.98 -11.98
CA ASP A 184 6.86 6.05 -12.11
C ASP A 184 6.84 5.33 -13.47
N TRP A 185 7.23 6.02 -14.56
CA TRP A 185 7.28 5.43 -15.89
C TRP A 185 8.40 4.41 -16.03
N LYS A 186 9.57 4.71 -15.50
CA LYS A 186 10.71 3.78 -15.48
C LYS A 186 10.37 2.53 -14.66
N ARG A 187 9.71 2.72 -13.52
CA ARG A 187 9.25 1.62 -12.68
C ARG A 187 8.22 0.74 -13.40
N ALA A 188 7.26 1.37 -14.08
CA ALA A 188 6.27 0.66 -14.91
C ALA A 188 6.94 -0.15 -16.02
N MET A 189 7.90 0.44 -16.74
CA MET A 189 8.65 -0.28 -17.79
C MET A 189 9.44 -1.46 -17.25
N LEU A 190 10.10 -1.30 -16.08
CA LEU A 190 10.83 -2.41 -15.45
C LEU A 190 9.88 -3.53 -15.03
N PHE A 191 8.73 -3.20 -14.47
CA PHE A 191 7.72 -4.18 -14.09
C PHE A 191 7.18 -4.95 -15.29
N ASP A 192 6.84 -4.27 -16.37
CA ASP A 192 6.36 -4.90 -17.61
C ASP A 192 7.43 -5.81 -18.25
N LEU A 193 8.69 -5.35 -18.23
CA LEU A 193 9.82 -6.13 -18.72
C LEU A 193 10.04 -7.39 -17.87
N ASP A 194 10.02 -7.28 -16.54
CA ASP A 194 10.15 -8.41 -15.62
C ASP A 194 9.04 -9.44 -15.82
N ARG A 195 7.78 -8.99 -15.95
CA ARG A 195 6.62 -9.84 -16.23
C ARG A 195 6.76 -10.58 -17.58
N THR A 196 7.25 -9.86 -18.59
CA THR A 196 7.49 -10.41 -19.93
C THR A 196 8.58 -11.48 -19.89
N ILE A 197 9.72 -11.18 -19.23
CA ILE A 197 10.82 -12.14 -19.04
C ILE A 197 10.32 -13.39 -18.31
N SER A 198 9.59 -13.22 -17.23
CA SER A 198 9.03 -14.32 -16.43
C SER A 198 8.10 -15.20 -17.27
N THR A 199 7.23 -14.60 -18.10
CA THR A 199 6.32 -15.32 -18.99
C THR A 199 7.08 -16.09 -20.09
N LEU A 200 8.10 -15.47 -20.69
CA LEU A 200 8.92 -16.12 -21.71
C LEU A 200 9.74 -17.27 -21.12
N ARG A 201 10.32 -17.07 -19.93
CA ARG A 201 11.08 -18.13 -19.23
C ARG A 201 10.23 -19.35 -18.93
N GLN A 202 8.96 -19.15 -18.52
CA GLN A 202 8.04 -20.26 -18.30
C GLN A 202 7.73 -21.05 -19.59
N LYS A 203 7.69 -20.38 -20.75
CA LYS A 203 7.36 -21.00 -22.05
C LYS A 203 8.55 -21.62 -22.77
N LEU A 204 9.72 -20.99 -22.67
CA LEU A 204 10.89 -21.26 -23.50
C LEU A 204 12.13 -21.74 -22.70
N GLY A 205 12.05 -21.67 -21.35
CA GLY A 205 13.23 -21.84 -20.51
C GLY A 205 14.19 -20.64 -20.60
N ASP A 206 15.42 -20.82 -20.16
CA ASP A 206 16.48 -19.80 -20.24
C ASP A 206 17.19 -19.85 -21.61
N CYS A 207 16.41 -19.61 -22.70
CA CYS A 207 16.98 -19.44 -24.04
C CYS A 207 17.81 -18.12 -24.11
N GLU A 208 18.59 -17.98 -25.19
CA GLU A 208 19.49 -16.83 -25.37
C GLU A 208 18.76 -15.47 -25.28
N GLU A 209 17.58 -15.38 -25.87
CA GLU A 209 16.75 -14.17 -25.86
C GLU A 209 16.29 -13.82 -24.45
N VAL A 210 15.88 -14.80 -23.65
CA VAL A 210 15.47 -14.60 -22.25
C VAL A 210 16.66 -14.13 -21.41
N VAL A 211 17.84 -14.68 -21.64
CA VAL A 211 19.09 -14.24 -20.96
C VAL A 211 19.42 -12.79 -21.34
N HIS A 212 19.33 -12.43 -22.62
CA HIS A 212 19.56 -11.06 -23.09
C HIS A 212 18.57 -10.06 -22.49
N LEU A 213 17.26 -10.39 -22.50
CA LEU A 213 16.23 -9.52 -21.85
C LEU A 213 16.49 -9.36 -20.36
N THR A 214 16.87 -10.44 -19.68
CA THR A 214 17.25 -10.38 -18.25
C THR A 214 18.47 -9.47 -18.01
N SER A 215 19.46 -9.53 -18.91
CA SER A 215 20.61 -8.62 -18.88
C SER A 215 20.18 -7.16 -19.06
N HIS A 216 19.28 -6.87 -20.00
CA HIS A 216 18.75 -5.52 -20.19
C HIS A 216 18.00 -5.03 -18.97
N TYR A 217 17.14 -5.85 -18.36
CA TYR A 217 16.45 -5.52 -17.11
C TYR A 217 17.42 -5.08 -16.02
N HIS A 218 18.44 -5.89 -15.74
CA HIS A 218 19.41 -5.57 -14.70
C HIS A 218 20.26 -4.33 -15.03
N ASN A 219 20.57 -4.08 -16.29
CA ASN A 219 21.33 -2.90 -16.70
C ASN A 219 20.49 -1.63 -16.61
N LEU A 220 19.19 -1.68 -16.96
CA LEU A 220 18.27 -0.57 -16.75
C LEU A 220 18.07 -0.30 -15.25
N LEU A 221 17.94 -1.32 -14.43
CA LEU A 221 17.82 -1.16 -12.99
C LEU A 221 19.07 -0.53 -12.38
N ARG A 222 20.30 -0.91 -12.81
CA ARG A 222 21.54 -0.23 -12.38
C ARG A 222 21.58 1.24 -12.79
N GLN A 223 21.06 1.57 -13.97
CA GLN A 223 21.07 2.94 -14.50
C GLN A 223 20.03 3.84 -13.82
N TRP A 224 18.88 3.27 -13.43
CA TRP A 224 17.75 4.03 -12.91
C TRP A 224 17.57 3.91 -11.40
N GLY A 225 18.21 2.92 -10.79
CA GLY A 225 18.15 2.69 -9.34
C GLY A 225 18.99 3.71 -8.58
N ASP A 226 18.44 4.20 -7.47
CA ASP A 226 19.05 5.09 -6.49
C ASP A 226 18.86 4.46 -5.10
N LEU A 227 19.99 4.14 -4.39
CA LEU A 227 20.02 3.39 -3.14
C LEU A 227 20.26 4.28 -1.92
#